data_a56ebd2cb87b8aa6500dc3486051d568
#
_entry.id   a56ebd2cb87b8aa6500dc3486051d568
#
_cell.length_a   1.000
_cell.length_b   1.000
_cell.length_c   1.000
_cell.angle_alpha   90.00
_cell.angle_beta   90.00
_cell.angle_gamma   90.00
#
_symmetry.space_group_name_H-M   'P 1'
#
loop_
_entity.id
_entity.type
_entity.pdbx_description
1 polymer ?
#
loop_
_entity_poly.entity_id
_entity_poly.type
_entity_poly.pdbx_seq_one_letter_code
_entity_poly.pdbx_strand_id
1 'polypeptide(L)'
;MNFLFVSYDGLIGDLAWSVIKEGHQVKYAISNPEDREVGAGFVPMVDDWRPEVDWADVIIFDDVLGMGTEAKKLRDAGKLVMGGTPYTDMLEDDRSFGQEELKKHDISIIPYRHFESFDDAINFVR
;
A
#
# COMPACT_ATOMS: atom_id res chain seq x y z
N MET A 1 13.54 5.57 17.94
CA MET A 1 12.17 5.19 17.64
C MET A 1 12.15 3.81 16.99
N ASN A 2 11.05 3.12 17.09
CA ASN A 2 10.82 1.79 16.51
C ASN A 2 9.94 1.92 15.27
N PHE A 3 10.43 1.53 14.13
CA PHE A 3 9.73 1.59 12.85
C PHE A 3 9.38 0.18 12.38
N LEU A 4 8.12 -0.02 12.03
CA LEU A 4 7.63 -1.25 11.41
C LEU A 4 7.27 -0.96 9.95
N PHE A 5 8.00 -1.58 9.04
CA PHE A 5 7.72 -1.52 7.61
C PHE A 5 6.93 -2.75 7.18
N VAL A 6 5.86 -2.54 6.43
CA VAL A 6 4.98 -3.58 5.91
C VAL A 6 4.87 -3.41 4.41
N SER A 7 5.31 -4.41 3.67
CA SER A 7 5.33 -4.42 2.21
C SER A 7 4.70 -5.71 1.67
N TYR A 8 4.23 -5.68 0.43
CA TYR A 8 3.88 -6.89 -0.29
C TYR A 8 5.10 -7.45 -1.02
N ASP A 9 5.73 -6.66 -1.89
CA ASP A 9 6.84 -7.08 -2.78
C ASP A 9 8.22 -6.57 -2.33
N GLY A 10 8.32 -5.90 -1.18
CA GLY A 10 9.62 -5.46 -0.68
C GLY A 10 10.15 -4.15 -1.25
N LEU A 11 9.28 -3.28 -1.77
CA LEU A 11 9.67 -2.08 -2.54
C LEU A 11 10.36 -0.98 -1.73
N ILE A 12 10.17 -0.94 -0.41
CA ILE A 12 10.68 0.12 0.47
C ILE A 12 11.86 -0.31 1.36
N GLY A 13 12.57 -1.35 0.97
CA GLY A 13 13.71 -1.86 1.73
C GLY A 13 14.85 -0.84 1.88
N ASP A 14 15.08 0.01 0.89
CA ASP A 14 16.07 1.08 0.91
C ASP A 14 15.73 2.20 1.92
N LEU A 15 14.45 2.54 2.05
CA LEU A 15 13.96 3.46 3.06
C LEU A 15 14.15 2.87 4.46
N ALA A 16 13.77 1.59 4.66
CA ALA A 16 13.98 0.88 5.93
C ALA A 16 15.47 0.86 6.33
N TRP A 17 16.35 0.58 5.37
CA TRP A 17 17.80 0.65 5.55
C TRP A 17 18.30 2.08 5.91
N SER A 18 17.75 3.10 5.29
CA SER A 18 18.09 4.49 5.59
C SER A 18 17.70 4.89 7.00
N VAL A 19 16.53 4.46 7.47
CA VAL A 19 16.06 4.67 8.85
C VAL A 19 16.99 3.99 9.87
N ILE A 20 17.50 2.80 9.57
CA ILE A 20 18.53 2.13 10.41
C ILE A 20 19.80 2.98 10.51
N LYS A 21 20.28 3.52 9.38
CA LYS A 21 21.50 4.35 9.35
C LYS A 21 21.37 5.63 10.18
N GLU A 22 20.16 6.12 10.37
CA GLU A 22 19.85 7.25 11.24
C GLU A 22 19.76 6.86 12.74
N GLY A 23 20.00 5.61 13.08
CA GLY A 23 20.07 5.11 14.46
C GLY A 23 18.74 4.67 15.05
N HIS A 24 17.73 4.42 14.22
CA HIS A 24 16.44 3.90 14.63
C HIS A 24 16.39 2.36 14.61
N GLN A 25 15.45 1.79 15.36
CA GLN A 25 15.17 0.35 15.29
C GLN A 25 14.14 0.09 14.19
N VAL A 26 14.37 -0.94 13.41
CA VAL A 26 13.49 -1.30 12.29
C VAL A 26 13.13 -2.78 12.35
N LYS A 27 11.88 -3.09 12.00
CA LYS A 27 11.42 -4.41 11.61
C LYS A 27 10.74 -4.30 10.26
N TYR A 28 10.96 -5.28 9.39
CA TYR A 28 10.43 -5.29 8.04
C TYR A 28 9.73 -6.61 7.75
N ALA A 29 8.47 -6.54 7.34
CA ALA A 29 7.67 -7.68 6.93
C ALA A 29 7.34 -7.58 5.44
N ILE A 30 7.57 -8.68 4.71
CA ILE A 30 7.20 -8.82 3.30
C ILE A 30 6.20 -9.96 3.18
N SER A 31 5.03 -9.68 2.59
CA SER A 31 3.93 -10.65 2.53
C SER A 31 4.04 -11.62 1.36
N ASN A 32 4.61 -11.18 0.22
CA ASN A 32 4.82 -12.05 -0.94
C ASN A 32 5.92 -13.09 -0.64
N PRO A 33 5.61 -14.40 -0.70
CA PRO A 33 6.59 -15.44 -0.42
C PRO A 33 7.82 -15.44 -1.34
N GLU A 34 7.65 -14.94 -2.59
CA GLU A 34 8.72 -14.92 -3.58
C GLU A 34 9.75 -13.81 -3.29
N ASP A 35 9.35 -12.76 -2.56
CA ASP A 35 10.17 -11.59 -2.28
C ASP A 35 10.64 -11.51 -0.82
N ARG A 36 10.36 -12.51 0.01
CA ARG A 36 10.69 -12.51 1.46
C ARG A 36 12.16 -12.32 1.78
N GLU A 37 13.05 -12.57 0.84
CA GLU A 37 14.49 -12.37 1.02
C GLU A 37 14.97 -10.98 0.62
N VAL A 38 14.08 -10.14 0.05
CA VAL A 38 14.42 -8.76 -0.32
C VAL A 38 14.74 -7.96 0.94
N GLY A 39 15.97 -7.46 1.01
CA GLY A 39 16.47 -6.76 2.20
C GLY A 39 17.14 -7.65 3.26
N ALA A 40 17.14 -8.97 3.11
CA ALA A 40 17.81 -9.89 4.03
C ALA A 40 19.30 -9.54 4.17
N GLY A 41 19.79 -9.49 5.42
CA GLY A 41 21.16 -9.09 5.74
C GLY A 41 21.39 -7.56 5.83
N PHE A 42 20.43 -6.75 5.38
CA PHE A 42 20.47 -5.28 5.48
C PHE A 42 19.48 -4.76 6.51
N VAL A 43 18.28 -5.34 6.54
CA VAL A 43 17.17 -4.93 7.41
C VAL A 43 16.73 -6.12 8.26
N PRO A 44 16.44 -5.94 9.56
CA PRO A 44 15.84 -6.99 10.39
C PRO A 44 14.45 -7.40 9.84
N MET A 45 14.34 -8.65 9.38
CA MET A 45 13.13 -9.20 8.79
C MET A 45 12.25 -9.88 9.84
N VAL A 46 10.94 -9.82 9.67
CA VAL A 46 9.93 -10.56 10.45
C VAL A 46 8.94 -11.24 9.51
N ASP A 47 8.45 -12.40 9.92
CA ASP A 47 7.52 -13.19 9.09
C ASP A 47 6.12 -12.62 9.06
N ASP A 48 5.68 -12.02 10.18
CA ASP A 48 4.37 -11.39 10.31
C ASP A 48 4.52 -10.06 11.06
N TRP A 49 3.94 -9.01 10.50
CA TRP A 49 3.98 -7.67 11.06
C TRP A 49 2.99 -7.46 12.24
N ARG A 50 1.91 -8.26 12.29
CA ARG A 50 0.82 -8.06 13.27
C ARG A 50 1.26 -8.14 14.72
N PRO A 51 2.07 -9.11 15.13
CA PRO A 51 2.59 -9.16 16.51
C PRO A 51 3.50 -7.98 16.86
N GLU A 52 4.04 -7.29 15.85
CA GLU A 52 5.00 -6.21 16.02
C GLU A 52 4.35 -4.82 16.17
N VAL A 53 3.02 -4.73 15.99
CA VAL A 53 2.26 -3.48 16.06
C VAL A 53 2.45 -2.73 17.39
N ASP A 54 2.47 -3.45 18.50
CA ASP A 54 2.63 -2.81 19.81
C ASP A 54 4.06 -2.38 20.11
N TRP A 55 5.04 -3.01 19.50
CA TRP A 55 6.43 -2.60 19.57
C TRP A 55 6.71 -1.32 18.80
N ALA A 56 5.97 -1.07 17.72
CA ALA A 56 6.23 0.03 16.79
C ALA A 56 5.74 1.39 17.34
N ASP A 57 6.58 2.41 17.22
CA ASP A 57 6.21 3.81 17.37
C ASP A 57 5.57 4.34 16.09
N VAL A 58 6.09 3.91 14.92
CA VAL A 58 5.61 4.29 13.59
C VAL A 58 5.47 3.04 12.73
N ILE A 59 4.36 2.92 12.03
CA ILE A 59 4.09 1.84 11.08
C ILE A 59 4.01 2.43 9.68
N ILE A 60 4.73 1.83 8.74
CA ILE A 60 4.77 2.28 7.34
C ILE A 60 4.31 1.14 6.45
N PHE A 61 3.17 1.35 5.79
CA PHE A 61 2.74 0.51 4.68
C PHE A 61 3.22 1.15 3.39
N ASP A 62 3.90 0.39 2.54
CA ASP A 62 4.16 0.83 1.19
C ASP A 62 2.88 0.74 0.34
N ASP A 63 3.01 1.02 -0.92
CA ASP A 63 1.91 1.03 -1.87
C ASP A 63 1.40 -0.40 -2.13
N VAL A 64 0.59 -0.90 -1.23
CA VAL A 64 0.03 -2.23 -1.32
C VAL A 64 -1.48 -2.14 -1.41
N LEU A 65 -2.01 -2.61 -2.52
CA LEU A 65 -3.42 -2.78 -2.78
C LEU A 65 -4.14 -3.45 -1.59
N GLY A 66 -5.21 -2.81 -1.12
CA GLY A 66 -6.05 -3.34 -0.05
C GLY A 66 -5.54 -3.15 1.38
N MET A 67 -4.36 -2.57 1.60
CA MET A 67 -3.85 -2.32 2.96
C MET A 67 -4.38 -1.03 3.59
N GLY A 68 -5.06 -0.18 2.84
CA GLY A 68 -5.67 1.05 3.36
C GLY A 68 -6.67 0.80 4.49
N THR A 69 -7.40 -0.32 4.45
CA THR A 69 -8.31 -0.72 5.53
C THR A 69 -7.55 -1.06 6.82
N GLU A 70 -6.46 -1.80 6.74
CA GLU A 70 -5.64 -2.14 7.91
C GLU A 70 -4.93 -0.90 8.46
N ALA A 71 -4.36 -0.07 7.60
CA ALA A 71 -3.76 1.20 7.97
C ALA A 71 -4.77 2.11 8.69
N LYS A 72 -6.02 2.17 8.20
CA LYS A 72 -7.09 2.92 8.86
C LYS A 72 -7.40 2.38 10.25
N LYS A 73 -7.57 1.06 10.42
CA LYS A 73 -7.83 0.44 11.72
C LYS A 73 -6.76 0.79 12.75
N LEU A 74 -5.50 0.74 12.35
CA LEU A 74 -4.38 1.08 13.23
C LEU A 74 -4.38 2.57 13.60
N ARG A 75 -4.69 3.48 12.67
CA ARG A 75 -4.85 4.91 12.97
C ARG A 75 -6.01 5.15 13.93
N ASP A 76 -7.15 4.50 13.71
CA ASP A 76 -8.32 4.60 14.60
C ASP A 76 -8.00 4.07 16.01
N ALA A 77 -7.06 3.13 16.15
CA ALA A 77 -6.52 2.63 17.41
C ALA A 77 -5.42 3.53 18.02
N GLY A 78 -5.12 4.68 17.40
CA GLY A 78 -4.15 5.66 17.91
C GLY A 78 -2.70 5.41 17.53
N LYS A 79 -2.41 4.48 16.61
CA LYS A 79 -1.05 4.27 16.09
C LYS A 79 -0.68 5.34 15.06
N LEU A 80 0.59 5.72 15.02
CA LEU A 80 1.13 6.56 13.95
C LEU A 80 1.37 5.69 12.72
N VAL A 81 0.59 5.91 11.66
CA VAL A 81 0.63 5.09 10.45
C VAL A 81 0.78 5.95 9.21
N MET A 82 1.82 5.68 8.43
CA MET A 82 1.98 6.13 7.06
C MET A 82 1.50 5.03 6.10
N GLY A 83 0.65 5.35 5.15
CA GLY A 83 0.06 4.39 4.22
C GLY A 83 -1.28 4.87 3.67
N GLY A 84 -1.89 4.09 2.81
CA GLY A 84 -3.16 4.37 2.16
C GLY A 84 -4.37 4.44 3.11
N THR A 85 -5.53 4.57 2.50
CA THR A 85 -6.85 4.52 3.13
C THR A 85 -7.78 3.70 2.24
N PRO A 86 -8.95 3.24 2.72
CA PRO A 86 -9.93 2.61 1.83
C PRO A 86 -10.32 3.49 0.63
N TYR A 87 -10.27 4.80 0.79
CA TYR A 87 -10.56 5.74 -0.30
C TYR A 87 -9.44 5.75 -1.34
N THR A 88 -8.16 5.76 -0.93
CA THR A 88 -7.04 5.71 -1.87
C THR A 88 -6.96 4.35 -2.57
N ASP A 89 -7.27 3.27 -1.87
CA ASP A 89 -7.37 1.94 -2.48
C ASP A 89 -8.44 1.93 -3.59
N MET A 90 -9.62 2.52 -3.34
CA MET A 90 -10.66 2.63 -4.37
C MET A 90 -10.27 3.50 -5.56
N LEU A 91 -9.46 4.54 -5.37
CA LEU A 91 -8.97 5.37 -6.49
C LEU A 91 -8.10 4.57 -7.47
N GLU A 92 -7.42 3.56 -6.97
CA GLU A 92 -6.55 2.68 -7.75
C GLU A 92 -7.30 1.47 -8.30
N ASP A 93 -8.05 0.78 -7.46
CA ASP A 93 -8.71 -0.49 -7.77
C ASP A 93 -9.96 -0.32 -8.63
N ASP A 94 -10.74 0.75 -8.42
CA ASP A 94 -11.97 1.03 -9.16
C ASP A 94 -11.78 2.20 -10.13
N ARG A 95 -11.51 1.86 -11.39
CA ARG A 95 -11.32 2.86 -12.43
C ARG A 95 -12.54 3.77 -12.61
N SER A 96 -13.75 3.26 -12.47
CA SER A 96 -14.97 4.07 -12.59
C SER A 96 -15.09 5.06 -11.45
N PHE A 97 -14.84 4.61 -10.22
CA PHE A 97 -14.76 5.47 -9.05
C PHE A 97 -13.71 6.57 -9.23
N GLY A 98 -12.47 6.19 -9.62
CA GLY A 98 -11.40 7.17 -9.85
C GLY A 98 -11.76 8.23 -10.88
N GLN A 99 -12.39 7.84 -12.00
CA GLN A 99 -12.84 8.79 -13.04
C GLN A 99 -13.95 9.73 -12.53
N GLU A 100 -14.91 9.24 -11.75
CA GLU A 100 -15.95 10.08 -11.16
C GLU A 100 -15.38 11.06 -10.12
N GLU A 101 -14.40 10.64 -9.33
CA GLU A 101 -13.71 11.54 -8.39
C GLU A 101 -12.95 12.65 -9.12
N LEU A 102 -12.24 12.35 -10.21
CA LEU A 102 -11.58 13.36 -11.04
C LEU A 102 -12.58 14.39 -11.57
N LYS A 103 -13.75 13.96 -12.06
CA LYS A 103 -14.81 14.85 -12.52
C LYS A 103 -15.34 15.77 -11.41
N LYS A 104 -15.55 15.25 -10.20
CA LYS A 104 -16.01 16.04 -9.05
C LYS A 104 -15.06 17.18 -8.68
N HIS A 105 -13.79 17.03 -9.01
CA HIS A 105 -12.74 18.03 -8.76
C HIS A 105 -12.35 18.84 -10.00
N ASP A 106 -13.21 18.86 -11.03
CA ASP A 106 -12.99 19.59 -12.28
C ASP A 106 -11.68 19.22 -13.01
N ILE A 107 -11.18 18.00 -12.78
CA ILE A 107 -10.00 17.48 -13.48
C ILE A 107 -10.46 16.83 -14.79
N SER A 108 -9.85 17.27 -15.89
CA SER A 108 -10.16 16.72 -17.22
C SER A 108 -9.83 15.22 -17.29
N ILE A 109 -10.76 14.45 -17.80
CA ILE A 109 -10.59 13.02 -18.04
C ILE A 109 -10.68 12.70 -19.53
N ILE A 110 -10.03 11.61 -19.94
CA ILE A 110 -10.21 11.07 -21.27
C ILE A 110 -11.59 10.42 -21.37
N PRO A 111 -12.39 10.67 -22.43
CA PRO A 111 -13.64 9.98 -22.64
C PRO A 111 -13.43 8.45 -22.61
N TYR A 112 -14.23 7.77 -21.83
CA TYR A 112 -14.17 6.31 -21.70
C TYR A 112 -15.55 5.71 -21.74
N ARG A 113 -15.64 4.41 -22.01
CA ARG A 113 -16.85 3.63 -21.94
C ARG A 113 -16.58 2.32 -21.21
N HIS A 114 -17.45 2.00 -20.28
CA HIS A 114 -17.44 0.72 -19.57
C HIS A 114 -18.26 -0.32 -20.35
N PHE A 115 -17.78 -1.55 -20.37
CA PHE A 115 -18.46 -2.69 -20.97
C PHE A 115 -18.47 -3.85 -19.99
N GLU A 116 -19.61 -4.55 -19.90
CA GLU A 116 -19.78 -5.71 -19.03
C GLU A 116 -19.16 -6.98 -19.64
N SER A 117 -18.91 -6.98 -20.96
CA SER A 117 -18.30 -8.09 -21.67
C SER A 117 -17.35 -7.64 -22.76
N PHE A 118 -16.40 -8.52 -23.11
CA PHE A 118 -15.51 -8.29 -24.28
C PHE A 118 -16.29 -8.26 -25.60
N ASP A 119 -17.36 -9.07 -25.74
CA ASP A 119 -18.16 -9.10 -26.97
C ASP A 119 -18.86 -7.76 -27.21
N ASP A 120 -19.39 -7.12 -26.17
CA ASP A 120 -19.98 -5.79 -26.26
C ASP A 120 -18.95 -4.74 -26.65
N ALA A 121 -17.75 -4.82 -26.10
CA ALA A 121 -16.65 -3.93 -26.47
C ALA A 121 -16.23 -4.12 -27.93
N ILE A 122 -16.09 -5.36 -28.39
CA ILE A 122 -15.74 -5.69 -29.78
C ILE A 122 -16.81 -5.19 -30.74
N ASN A 123 -18.10 -5.38 -30.42
CA ASN A 123 -19.21 -4.92 -31.25
C ASN A 123 -19.29 -3.40 -31.35
N PHE A 124 -18.88 -2.70 -30.30
CA PHE A 124 -18.85 -1.24 -30.27
C PHE A 124 -17.75 -0.64 -31.15
N VAL A 125 -16.59 -1.30 -31.28
CA VAL A 125 -15.45 -0.77 -32.05
C VAL A 125 -15.45 -1.21 -33.53
N ARG A 126 -16.34 -2.10 -33.92
CA ARG A 126 -16.55 -2.53 -35.33
C ARG A 126 -17.52 -1.63 -36.05
#